data_50cbc8e1aa4baadae5af7856d2df9086
#
_entry.id   50cbc8e1aa4baadae5af7856d2df9086
#
_cell.length_a   1.000
_cell.length_b   1.000
_cell.length_c   1.000
_cell.angle_alpha   90.00
_cell.angle_beta   90.00
_cell.angle_gamma   90.00
#
_symmetry.space_group_name_H-M   'P 1'
#
loop_
_entity.id
_entity.type
_entity.pdbx_description
1 polymer ?
#
loop_
_entity_poly.entity_id
_entity_poly.type
_entity_poly.pdbx_seq_one_letter_code
_entity_poly.pdbx_strand_id
1 'polypeptide(L)'
;MFIAMNRFQVKPGQEAEFERIWRERDIYLRDLPGFVEFHLLKGPKREDHTLYSSHTVWSSRETFEGWTKSEAFRKAHQNAGQHRDLYLGGPNFEGFDVIQTVK
;
A
#
# COMPACT_ATOMS: atom_id res chain seq x y z
N MET A 1 6.85 13.81 9.39
CA MET A 1 6.79 12.45 8.82
C MET A 1 5.32 12.06 8.61
N PHE A 2 5.04 11.44 7.50
CA PHE A 2 3.69 11.04 7.13
C PHE A 2 3.67 9.56 6.78
N ILE A 3 2.64 8.83 7.24
CA ILE A 3 2.47 7.41 6.92
C ILE A 3 1.19 7.23 6.11
N ALA A 4 1.32 6.61 4.94
CA ALA A 4 0.18 6.28 4.09
C ALA A 4 -0.06 4.77 4.14
N MET A 5 -1.27 4.37 4.50
CA MET A 5 -1.65 2.96 4.58
C MET A 5 -2.83 2.69 3.66
N ASN A 6 -2.81 1.52 3.03
CA ASN A 6 -3.90 1.07 2.18
C ASN A 6 -4.25 -0.35 2.62
N ARG A 7 -5.44 -0.53 3.19
CA ARG A 7 -5.87 -1.81 3.74
C ARG A 7 -6.61 -2.61 2.68
N PHE A 8 -6.29 -3.91 2.62
CA PHE A 8 -6.90 -4.83 1.66
C PHE A 8 -7.51 -6.02 2.41
N GLN A 9 -8.74 -6.37 2.06
CA GLN A 9 -9.38 -7.60 2.56
C GLN A 9 -9.25 -8.65 1.47
N VAL A 10 -8.29 -9.55 1.64
CA VAL A 10 -7.97 -10.58 0.63
C VAL A 10 -8.83 -11.81 0.90
N LYS A 11 -9.50 -12.32 -0.14
CA LYS A 11 -10.38 -13.49 -0.01
C LYS A 11 -9.62 -14.73 0.46
N PRO A 12 -10.28 -15.62 1.23
CA PRO A 12 -9.64 -16.86 1.65
C PRO A 12 -9.15 -17.67 0.45
N GLY A 13 -7.94 -18.19 0.55
CA GLY A 13 -7.32 -18.96 -0.52
C GLY A 13 -6.56 -18.12 -1.54
N GLN A 14 -6.68 -16.80 -1.50
CA GLN A 14 -6.02 -15.91 -2.46
C GLN A 14 -4.78 -15.22 -1.89
N GLU A 15 -4.41 -15.56 -0.65
CA GLU A 15 -3.30 -14.90 0.03
C GLU A 15 -1.96 -15.04 -0.72
N ALA A 16 -1.66 -16.27 -1.16
CA ALA A 16 -0.40 -16.52 -1.88
C ALA A 16 -0.33 -15.73 -3.19
N GLU A 17 -1.45 -15.64 -3.91
CA GLU A 17 -1.51 -14.88 -5.15
C GLU A 17 -1.33 -13.39 -4.90
N PHE A 18 -1.96 -12.86 -3.86
CA PHE A 18 -1.81 -11.46 -3.47
C PHE A 18 -0.35 -11.14 -3.16
N GLU A 19 0.31 -12.00 -2.36
CA GLU A 19 1.71 -11.80 -1.99
C GLU A 19 2.63 -11.89 -3.20
N ARG A 20 2.36 -12.80 -4.14
CA ARG A 20 3.13 -12.92 -5.37
C ARG A 20 3.04 -11.67 -6.23
N ILE A 21 1.82 -11.13 -6.39
CA ILE A 21 1.60 -9.93 -7.19
C ILE A 21 2.39 -8.75 -6.63
N TRP A 22 2.35 -8.56 -5.30
CA TRP A 22 3.08 -7.46 -4.70
C TRP A 22 4.60 -7.65 -4.76
N ARG A 23 5.07 -8.89 -4.63
CA ARG A 23 6.50 -9.18 -4.70
C ARG A 23 7.07 -8.91 -6.09
N GLU A 24 6.31 -9.20 -7.13
CA GLU A 24 6.75 -9.02 -8.52
C GLU A 24 6.51 -7.63 -9.06
N ARG A 25 5.76 -6.83 -8.36
CA ARG A 25 5.33 -5.52 -8.81
C ARG A 25 6.42 -4.48 -8.61
N ASP A 26 6.63 -3.62 -9.63
CA ASP A 26 7.48 -2.45 -9.47
C ASP A 26 6.60 -1.30 -8.95
N ILE A 27 6.93 -0.80 -7.78
CA ILE A 27 6.14 0.25 -7.13
C ILE A 27 6.65 1.66 -7.42
N TYR A 28 7.80 1.78 -8.10
CA TYR A 28 8.36 3.07 -8.56
C TYR A 28 8.50 4.11 -7.45
N LEU A 29 8.93 3.69 -6.27
CA LEU A 29 9.03 4.59 -5.11
C LEU A 29 10.44 5.05 -4.79
N ARG A 30 11.45 4.24 -5.09
CA ARG A 30 12.81 4.42 -4.56
C ARG A 30 13.42 5.79 -4.80
N ASP A 31 13.16 6.37 -5.97
CA ASP A 31 13.81 7.62 -6.37
C ASP A 31 12.93 8.84 -6.15
N LEU A 32 11.82 8.69 -5.45
CA LEU A 32 10.89 9.80 -5.24
C LEU A 32 11.29 10.68 -4.07
N PRO A 33 11.18 12.01 -4.22
CA PRO A 33 11.47 12.92 -3.11
C PRO A 33 10.63 12.61 -1.89
N GLY A 34 11.29 12.51 -0.75
CA GLY A 34 10.60 12.28 0.52
C GLY A 34 10.20 10.86 0.82
N PHE A 35 10.40 9.93 -0.10
CA PHE A 35 10.15 8.52 0.19
C PHE A 35 11.19 8.00 1.19
N VAL A 36 10.73 7.34 2.26
CA VAL A 36 11.62 6.79 3.29
C VAL A 36 11.68 5.27 3.18
N GLU A 37 10.53 4.59 3.31
CA GLU A 37 10.50 3.13 3.22
C GLU A 37 9.09 2.62 2.94
N PHE A 38 9.03 1.37 2.47
CA PHE A 38 7.78 0.69 2.15
C PHE A 38 7.75 -0.66 2.83
N HIS A 39 6.60 -1.02 3.38
CA HIS A 39 6.35 -2.35 3.91
C HIS A 39 5.02 -2.87 3.43
N LEU A 40 4.97 -4.15 3.07
CA LEU A 40 3.70 -4.84 2.90
C LEU A 40 3.46 -5.64 4.18
N LEU A 41 2.35 -5.36 4.84
CA LEU A 41 2.03 -5.92 6.15
C LEU A 41 0.97 -7.00 6.00
N LYS A 42 1.14 -8.12 6.72
CA LYS A 42 0.15 -9.18 6.79
C LYS A 42 -0.46 -9.17 8.18
N GLY A 43 -1.75 -8.96 8.24
CA GLY A 43 -2.51 -8.91 9.49
C GLY A 43 -3.20 -10.23 9.80
N PRO A 44 -4.21 -10.20 10.68
CA PRO A 44 -4.89 -11.40 11.11
C PRO A 44 -5.79 -12.00 10.03
N LYS A 45 -5.93 -13.31 10.07
CA LYS A 45 -6.90 -14.02 9.24
C LYS A 45 -8.25 -13.99 9.93
N ARG A 46 -9.26 -13.51 9.21
CA ARG A 46 -10.65 -13.45 9.68
C ARG A 46 -11.46 -14.56 9.02
N GLU A 47 -12.75 -14.63 9.32
CA GLU A 47 -13.63 -15.64 8.75
C GLU A 47 -13.79 -15.50 7.23
N ASP A 48 -13.88 -14.27 6.75
CA ASP A 48 -14.15 -13.96 5.35
C ASP A 48 -12.98 -13.36 4.57
N HIS A 49 -11.85 -13.08 5.25
CA HIS A 49 -10.68 -12.48 4.58
C HIS A 49 -9.43 -12.57 5.45
N THR A 50 -8.28 -12.32 4.82
CA THR A 50 -7.04 -12.01 5.53
C THR A 50 -6.76 -10.53 5.32
N LEU A 51 -6.45 -9.82 6.40
CA LEU A 51 -6.15 -8.40 6.33
C LEU A 51 -4.70 -8.20 5.90
N TYR A 52 -4.50 -7.35 4.90
CA TYR A 52 -3.18 -6.87 4.48
C TYR A 52 -3.19 -5.36 4.45
N SER A 53 -2.01 -4.76 4.51
CA SER A 53 -1.89 -3.32 4.33
C SER A 53 -0.56 -2.98 3.69
N SER A 54 -0.57 -2.03 2.76
CA SER A 54 0.66 -1.36 2.37
C SER A 54 0.95 -0.29 3.41
N HIS A 55 2.22 -0.03 3.65
CA HIS A 55 2.66 0.94 4.67
C HIS A 55 3.84 1.70 4.08
N THR A 56 3.62 2.96 3.76
CA THR A 56 4.64 3.80 3.13
C THR A 56 4.96 4.97 4.05
N VAL A 57 6.24 5.16 4.32
CA VAL A 57 6.70 6.27 5.16
C VAL A 57 7.27 7.37 4.27
N TRP A 58 6.81 8.59 4.50
CA TRP A 58 7.22 9.79 3.75
C TRP A 58 7.75 10.84 4.70
N SER A 59 8.69 11.67 4.23
CA SER A 59 9.24 12.75 5.04
C SER A 59 8.20 13.79 5.39
N SER A 60 7.20 13.98 4.53
CA SER A 60 6.11 14.94 4.76
C SER A 60 4.87 14.53 3.98
N ARG A 61 3.72 15.10 4.39
CA ARG A 61 2.47 14.91 3.66
C ARG A 61 2.58 15.45 2.23
N GLU A 62 3.26 16.56 2.07
CA GLU A 62 3.41 17.23 0.78
C GLU A 62 4.15 16.36 -0.24
N THR A 63 5.18 15.63 0.20
CA THR A 63 5.90 14.73 -0.69
C THR A 63 5.03 13.55 -1.09
N PHE A 64 4.21 13.03 -0.18
CA PHE A 64 3.24 11.99 -0.52
C PHE A 64 2.23 12.49 -1.55
N GLU A 65 1.67 13.68 -1.34
CA GLU A 65 0.70 14.26 -2.28
C GLU A 65 1.34 14.49 -3.65
N GLY A 66 2.60 14.90 -3.69
CA GLY A 66 3.33 15.04 -4.94
C GLY A 66 3.44 13.72 -5.68
N TRP A 67 3.68 12.63 -4.95
CA TRP A 67 3.73 11.31 -5.57
C TRP A 67 2.39 10.92 -6.19
N THR A 68 1.27 11.17 -5.49
CA THR A 68 -0.05 10.80 -6.03
C THR A 68 -0.40 11.50 -7.33
N LYS A 69 0.28 12.60 -7.63
CA LYS A 69 0.08 13.36 -8.87
C LYS A 69 1.14 13.06 -9.92
N SER A 70 2.08 12.16 -9.63
CA SER A 70 3.22 11.88 -10.49
C SER A 70 2.91 10.81 -11.52
N GLU A 71 3.77 10.75 -12.54
CA GLU A 71 3.72 9.69 -13.54
C GLU A 71 4.04 8.33 -12.93
N ALA A 72 4.96 8.30 -11.95
CA ALA A 72 5.29 7.07 -11.24
C ALA A 72 4.07 6.47 -10.55
N PHE A 73 3.21 7.30 -9.97
CA PHE A 73 1.96 6.85 -9.36
C PHE A 73 1.06 6.20 -10.40
N ARG A 74 0.88 6.85 -11.56
CA ARG A 74 0.06 6.29 -12.63
C ARG A 74 0.60 4.96 -13.11
N LYS A 75 1.91 4.85 -13.30
CA LYS A 75 2.53 3.60 -13.75
C LYS A 75 2.34 2.48 -12.74
N ALA A 76 2.49 2.79 -11.45
CA ALA A 76 2.32 1.79 -10.39
C ALA A 76 0.89 1.28 -10.29
N HIS A 77 -0.11 2.08 -10.70
CA HIS A 77 -1.52 1.75 -10.54
C HIS A 77 -2.26 1.47 -11.86
N GLN A 78 -1.56 1.46 -12.99
CA GLN A 78 -2.23 1.29 -14.29
C GLN A 78 -2.98 -0.03 -14.43
N ASN A 79 -2.57 -1.07 -13.70
CA ASN A 79 -3.20 -2.39 -13.74
C ASN A 79 -3.95 -2.73 -12.46
N ALA A 80 -4.25 -1.73 -11.62
CA ALA A 80 -4.83 -1.98 -10.30
C ALA A 80 -6.19 -2.70 -10.36
N GLY A 81 -6.96 -2.48 -11.41
CA GLY A 81 -8.27 -3.11 -11.57
C GLY A 81 -8.25 -4.55 -12.04
N GLN A 82 -7.11 -5.09 -12.45
CA GLN A 82 -7.02 -6.44 -13.01
C GLN A 82 -7.15 -7.55 -11.98
N HIS A 83 -7.02 -7.24 -10.69
CA HIS A 83 -7.01 -8.24 -9.63
C HIS A 83 -8.16 -8.07 -8.64
N ARG A 84 -9.30 -7.59 -9.13
CA ARG A 84 -10.48 -7.36 -8.28
C ARG A 84 -10.98 -8.62 -7.59
N ASP A 85 -10.80 -9.77 -8.22
CA ASP A 85 -11.30 -11.04 -7.70
C ASP A 85 -10.58 -11.48 -6.42
N LEU A 86 -9.45 -10.87 -6.09
CA LEU A 86 -8.72 -11.19 -4.87
C LEU A 86 -9.35 -10.56 -3.63
N TYR A 87 -10.17 -9.53 -3.78
CA TYR A 87 -10.59 -8.67 -2.67
C TYR A 87 -12.09 -8.75 -2.37
N LEU A 88 -12.43 -8.51 -1.10
CA LEU A 88 -13.81 -8.31 -0.67
C LEU A 88 -14.16 -6.82 -0.70
N GLY A 89 -14.03 -6.18 -1.82
CA GLY A 89 -14.27 -4.75 -1.94
C GLY A 89 -12.99 -4.02 -2.26
N GLY A 90 -13.06 -2.69 -2.31
CA GLY A 90 -11.92 -1.88 -2.66
C GLY A 90 -10.96 -1.67 -1.49
N PRO A 91 -9.74 -1.20 -1.77
CA PRO A 91 -8.82 -0.87 -0.70
C PRO A 91 -9.31 0.34 0.09
N ASN A 92 -8.96 0.38 1.37
CA ASN A 92 -9.30 1.49 2.26
C ASN A 92 -8.04 2.26 2.60
N PHE A 93 -7.97 3.50 2.14
CA PHE A 93 -6.81 4.36 2.36
C PHE A 93 -6.93 5.10 3.70
N GLU A 94 -5.81 5.16 4.44
CA GLU A 94 -5.70 5.96 5.65
C GLU A 94 -4.35 6.65 5.65
N GLY A 95 -4.34 7.96 5.96
CA GLY A 95 -3.11 8.73 6.09
C GLY A 95 -2.95 9.24 7.51
N PHE A 96 -1.71 9.24 8.01
CA PHE A 96 -1.42 9.62 9.38
C PHE A 96 -0.21 10.55 9.44
N ASP A 97 -0.34 11.64 10.18
CA ASP A 97 0.83 12.45 10.55
C ASP A 97 1.45 11.82 11.78
N VAL A 98 2.77 11.63 11.78
CA VAL A 98 3.48 11.13 12.94
C VAL A 98 3.63 12.27 13.93
N ILE A 99 3.04 12.13 15.12
CA ILE A 99 3.07 13.19 16.13
C ILE A 99 4.00 12.85 17.29
N GLN A 100 4.51 11.61 17.33
CA GLN A 100 5.45 11.21 18.38
C GLN A 100 6.24 9.99 17.89
N THR A 101 7.54 10.03 18.10
CA THR A 101 8.43 8.90 17.78
C THR A 101 9.31 8.61 19.00
N VAL A 102 9.32 7.37 19.44
CA VAL A 102 10.18 6.91 20.54
C VAL A 102 11.03 5.77 19.99
N LYS A 103 12.33 5.86 20.23
CA LYS A 103 13.28 4.82 19.79
C LYS A 103 14.00 4.18 20.96
#